data_3037f04191bb1d4fbe1ca3fbb0730916
#
_entry.id   3037f04191bb1d4fbe1ca3fbb0730916
#
_cell.length_a   1.000
_cell.length_b   1.000
_cell.length_c   1.000
_cell.angle_alpha   90.00
_cell.angle_beta   90.00
_cell.angle_gamma   90.00
#
_symmetry.space_group_name_H-M   'P 1'
#
loop_
_entity.id
_entity.type
_entity.pdbx_description
1 polymer ?
#
loop_
_entity_poly.entity_id
_entity_poly.type
_entity_poly.pdbx_seq_one_letter_code
_entity_poly.pdbx_strand_id
1 'polypeptide(L)'
;MLRRTHLTVLASLMLSAGMSFAADPIKVGVTGPYTGGSSSMGVSMRDGVKLAINEINKAGGVLGRQLLAVERDDEAKNERGVQIAQELINKEQVVATLGFINTGVALASQRFYQEAKIPVFNNVATGSIVTQQFKAPEFPDNYIFRNAAHDSIQAPMIVEEAIARRNFKKVAILADSTNYGQLGREDLEKALAAKGVKAVAVEKFNIKDVDMTAQLLKAKEAGAEVILTYAIGPELAQIANGMTKLGWKVPMIGSWTLSMANFIDNAGPGGEGARMPQTFIQEPNTVKRKAFIEAYLKTFKPKNNRIDSPVSAAQGYDSVYLLAAAIKQAGSTEGPKVREALENLQAKVEGVVITYDKPFTHDDHEAITANIPIFGEVKGSKVVYAYEEDRAKGSDIRTKMKKAAATDKQPAKK
;
A
#
# COMPACT_ATOMS: atom_id res chain seq x y z
N MET A 1 87.42 -8.36 31.98
CA MET A 1 86.11 -8.95 32.33
C MET A 1 85.05 -7.97 32.01
N LEU A 2 84.44 -8.08 30.82
CA LEU A 2 83.34 -7.19 30.37
C LEU A 2 82.01 -7.86 30.74
N ARG A 3 81.17 -7.15 31.53
CA ARG A 3 79.74 -7.51 31.77
C ARG A 3 78.92 -6.84 30.73
N ARG A 4 78.25 -7.65 29.89
CA ARG A 4 77.18 -7.20 28.96
C ARG A 4 75.86 -7.12 29.73
N THR A 5 75.28 -5.96 29.81
CA THR A 5 73.92 -5.71 30.30
C THR A 5 72.96 -5.78 29.11
N HIS A 6 72.03 -6.74 29.11
CA HIS A 6 70.99 -6.84 28.19
C HIS A 6 69.82 -5.91 28.61
N LEU A 7 69.53 -4.90 27.79
CA LEU A 7 68.35 -4.03 27.92
C LEU A 7 67.19 -4.71 27.24
N THR A 8 66.20 -5.20 27.99
CA THR A 8 64.98 -5.76 27.49
C THR A 8 63.95 -4.62 27.31
N VAL A 9 63.67 -4.25 26.07
CA VAL A 9 62.61 -3.29 25.75
C VAL A 9 61.31 -4.05 25.73
N LEU A 10 60.41 -3.83 26.71
CA LEU A 10 59.02 -4.28 26.72
C LEU A 10 58.20 -3.32 25.86
N ALA A 11 57.81 -3.74 24.65
CA ALA A 11 56.85 -3.03 23.82
C ALA A 11 55.43 -3.32 24.35
N SER A 12 54.84 -2.36 25.05
CA SER A 12 53.46 -2.41 25.48
C SER A 12 52.57 -2.12 24.27
N LEU A 13 51.95 -3.15 23.66
CA LEU A 13 50.85 -3.00 22.74
C LEU A 13 49.62 -2.56 23.55
N MET A 14 49.29 -1.27 23.54
CA MET A 14 47.99 -0.80 23.96
C MET A 14 46.98 -1.22 22.90
N LEU A 15 46.22 -2.30 23.16
CA LEU A 15 44.97 -2.61 22.48
C LEU A 15 43.97 -1.52 22.88
N SER A 16 43.86 -0.47 22.10
CA SER A 16 42.72 0.44 22.17
C SER A 16 41.49 -0.32 21.68
N ALA A 17 40.79 -1.01 22.60
CA ALA A 17 39.41 -1.43 22.37
C ALA A 17 38.57 -0.15 22.17
N GLY A 18 38.45 0.27 20.93
CA GLY A 18 37.50 1.33 20.57
C GLY A 18 36.13 0.88 21.01
N MET A 19 35.58 1.52 22.05
CA MET A 19 34.15 1.41 22.34
C MET A 19 33.43 1.91 21.10
N SER A 20 32.99 0.97 20.26
CA SER A 20 32.04 1.26 19.18
C SER A 20 30.75 1.62 19.88
N PHE A 21 30.53 2.92 20.12
CA PHE A 21 29.18 3.40 20.43
C PHE A 21 28.30 3.01 19.24
N ALA A 22 27.35 2.13 19.47
CA ALA A 22 26.35 1.84 18.45
C ALA A 22 25.71 3.18 18.07
N ALA A 23 25.81 3.56 16.79
CA ALA A 23 25.23 4.81 16.32
C ALA A 23 23.71 4.78 16.57
N ASP A 24 23.12 5.92 16.94
CA ASP A 24 21.69 6.03 17.22
C ASP A 24 20.86 5.43 16.09
N PRO A 25 19.81 4.66 16.38
CA PRO A 25 18.99 4.03 15.36
C PRO A 25 18.29 5.08 14.49
N ILE A 26 18.02 4.71 13.24
CA ILE A 26 17.21 5.50 12.34
C ILE A 26 15.74 5.19 12.66
N LYS A 27 15.03 6.13 13.25
CA LYS A 27 13.62 5.99 13.62
C LYS A 27 12.73 6.19 12.40
N VAL A 28 11.85 5.23 12.14
CA VAL A 28 10.86 5.27 11.07
C VAL A 28 9.47 5.17 11.69
N GLY A 29 8.62 6.15 11.45
CA GLY A 29 7.23 6.11 11.88
C GLY A 29 6.47 5.02 11.12
N VAL A 30 5.64 4.25 11.82
CA VAL A 30 4.76 3.25 11.22
C VAL A 30 3.35 3.48 11.76
N THR A 31 2.46 3.95 10.90
CA THR A 31 1.09 4.32 11.30
C THR A 31 0.05 3.59 10.49
N GLY A 32 -1.03 3.21 11.12
CA GLY A 32 -2.19 2.56 10.52
C GLY A 32 -3.17 2.09 11.58
N PRO A 33 -4.37 1.66 11.21
CA PRO A 33 -5.33 1.08 12.14
C PRO A 33 -4.93 -0.35 12.50
N TYR A 34 -4.46 -0.56 13.71
CA TYR A 34 -4.14 -1.90 14.23
C TYR A 34 -5.34 -2.53 14.94
N THR A 35 -6.39 -1.75 15.11
CA THR A 35 -7.68 -2.14 15.67
C THR A 35 -8.82 -1.71 14.73
N GLY A 36 -10.03 -2.29 14.93
CA GLY A 36 -11.24 -1.94 14.17
C GLY A 36 -11.32 -2.54 12.76
N GLY A 37 -12.24 -2.02 11.94
CA GLY A 37 -12.63 -2.58 10.64
C GLY A 37 -11.52 -2.66 9.60
N SER A 38 -10.55 -1.76 9.63
CA SER A 38 -9.42 -1.73 8.70
C SER A 38 -8.17 -2.46 9.22
N SER A 39 -8.24 -3.11 10.39
CA SER A 39 -7.07 -3.72 11.05
C SER A 39 -6.41 -4.83 10.24
N SER A 40 -7.15 -5.60 9.44
CA SER A 40 -6.56 -6.59 8.53
C SER A 40 -5.48 -5.99 7.64
N MET A 41 -5.70 -4.78 7.11
CA MET A 41 -4.71 -4.06 6.29
C MET A 41 -3.60 -3.44 7.16
N GLY A 42 -3.96 -2.76 8.25
CA GLY A 42 -3.02 -2.06 9.12
C GLY A 42 -2.00 -3.00 9.76
N VAL A 43 -2.47 -4.09 10.36
CA VAL A 43 -1.61 -5.10 10.99
C VAL A 43 -0.72 -5.78 9.94
N SER A 44 -1.29 -6.19 8.80
CA SER A 44 -0.49 -6.84 7.74
C SER A 44 0.60 -5.93 7.20
N MET A 45 0.29 -4.63 6.97
CA MET A 45 1.26 -3.64 6.53
C MET A 45 2.38 -3.46 7.55
N ARG A 46 2.04 -3.23 8.82
CA ARG A 46 2.99 -3.12 9.93
C ARG A 46 3.93 -4.33 10.01
N ASP A 47 3.36 -5.52 9.93
CA ASP A 47 4.12 -6.76 10.04
C ASP A 47 5.05 -6.94 8.83
N GLY A 48 4.64 -6.54 7.62
CA GLY A 48 5.52 -6.48 6.45
C GLY A 48 6.68 -5.51 6.65
N VAL A 49 6.42 -4.31 7.19
CA VAL A 49 7.46 -3.33 7.55
C VAL A 49 8.44 -3.92 8.56
N LYS A 50 7.94 -4.57 9.63
CA LYS A 50 8.78 -5.19 10.67
C LYS A 50 9.66 -6.31 10.12
N LEU A 51 9.12 -7.12 9.22
CA LEU A 51 9.89 -8.18 8.57
C LEU A 51 11.08 -7.59 7.78
N ALA A 52 10.83 -6.58 6.94
CA ALA A 52 11.87 -5.91 6.16
C ALA A 52 12.91 -5.21 7.05
N ILE A 53 12.48 -4.50 8.10
CA ILE A 53 13.39 -3.88 9.07
C ILE A 53 14.29 -4.93 9.70
N ASN A 54 13.75 -6.07 10.13
CA ASN A 54 14.52 -7.14 10.74
C ASN A 54 15.56 -7.73 9.78
N GLU A 55 15.20 -7.90 8.50
CA GLU A 55 16.13 -8.41 7.48
C GLU A 55 17.26 -7.41 7.21
N ILE A 56 16.94 -6.14 7.01
CA ILE A 56 17.92 -5.07 6.78
C ILE A 56 18.85 -4.92 7.99
N ASN A 57 18.31 -4.96 9.20
CA ASN A 57 19.09 -4.85 10.43
C ASN A 57 20.03 -6.03 10.61
N LYS A 58 19.61 -7.25 10.30
CA LYS A 58 20.50 -8.43 10.30
C LYS A 58 21.62 -8.32 9.27
N ALA A 59 21.39 -7.61 8.17
CA ALA A 59 22.40 -7.34 7.15
C ALA A 59 23.33 -6.16 7.47
N GLY A 60 23.24 -5.58 8.68
CA GLY A 60 24.10 -4.47 9.14
C GLY A 60 23.42 -3.10 9.15
N GLY A 61 22.12 -3.02 8.85
CA GLY A 61 21.35 -1.79 8.88
C GLY A 61 21.57 -0.89 7.65
N VAL A 62 21.32 0.39 7.82
CA VAL A 62 21.48 1.42 6.78
C VAL A 62 22.51 2.45 7.28
N LEU A 63 23.53 2.75 6.49
CA LEU A 63 24.65 3.62 6.89
C LEU A 63 25.30 3.19 8.23
N GLY A 64 25.35 1.87 8.50
CA GLY A 64 25.88 1.32 9.77
C GLY A 64 24.96 1.51 10.98
N ARG A 65 23.73 1.95 10.79
CA ARG A 65 22.72 2.21 11.84
C ARG A 65 21.55 1.25 11.69
N GLN A 66 20.99 0.81 12.82
CA GLN A 66 19.78 -0.02 12.84
C GLN A 66 18.56 0.83 12.51
N LEU A 67 17.59 0.27 11.77
CA LEU A 67 16.26 0.85 11.62
C LEU A 67 15.41 0.52 12.84
N LEU A 68 14.63 1.48 13.33
CA LEU A 68 13.70 1.31 14.45
C LEU A 68 12.30 1.75 14.06
N ALA A 69 11.34 0.82 14.06
CA ALA A 69 9.94 1.16 13.85
C ALA A 69 9.34 1.84 15.08
N VAL A 70 8.73 3.00 14.89
CA VAL A 70 7.93 3.72 15.90
C VAL A 70 6.47 3.55 15.53
N GLU A 71 5.82 2.53 16.10
CA GLU A 71 4.46 2.09 15.74
C GLU A 71 3.40 2.94 16.45
N ARG A 72 2.34 3.37 15.72
CA ARG A 72 1.18 4.09 16.27
C ARG A 72 -0.11 3.60 15.61
N ASP A 73 -1.10 3.29 16.45
CA ASP A 73 -2.47 2.93 16.01
C ASP A 73 -3.29 4.20 15.79
N ASP A 74 -3.71 4.47 14.56
CA ASP A 74 -4.56 5.61 14.22
C ASP A 74 -6.06 5.28 14.31
N GLU A 75 -6.41 4.01 14.58
CA GLU A 75 -7.80 3.54 14.75
C GLU A 75 -8.71 3.89 13.56
N ALA A 76 -8.13 4.16 12.38
CA ALA A 76 -8.82 4.71 11.20
C ALA A 76 -9.54 6.07 11.46
N LYS A 77 -9.05 6.86 12.43
CA LYS A 77 -9.62 8.16 12.82
C LYS A 77 -8.73 9.30 12.32
N ASN A 78 -9.30 10.23 11.57
CA ASN A 78 -8.57 11.37 11.02
C ASN A 78 -7.85 12.20 12.10
N GLU A 79 -8.55 12.52 13.18
CA GLU A 79 -8.04 13.32 14.30
C GLU A 79 -6.89 12.59 15.01
N ARG A 80 -6.98 11.27 15.13
CA ARG A 80 -5.91 10.46 15.73
C ARG A 80 -4.67 10.46 14.83
N GLY A 81 -4.87 10.33 13.52
CA GLY A 81 -3.78 10.45 12.52
C GLY A 81 -3.04 11.79 12.62
N VAL A 82 -3.77 12.90 12.82
CA VAL A 82 -3.16 14.24 13.02
C VAL A 82 -2.32 14.28 14.31
N GLN A 83 -2.85 13.77 15.43
CA GLN A 83 -2.10 13.71 16.70
C GLN A 83 -0.83 12.87 16.56
N ILE A 84 -0.93 11.71 15.91
CA ILE A 84 0.20 10.82 15.66
C ILE A 84 1.25 11.50 14.78
N ALA A 85 0.86 12.23 13.72
CA ALA A 85 1.79 12.96 12.88
C ALA A 85 2.62 13.95 13.70
N GLN A 86 1.97 14.74 14.55
CA GLN A 86 2.65 15.69 15.44
C GLN A 86 3.58 15.00 16.45
N GLU A 87 3.16 13.85 17.00
CA GLU A 87 3.98 13.08 17.93
C GLU A 87 5.22 12.49 17.24
N LEU A 88 5.05 11.85 16.08
CA LEU A 88 6.15 11.25 15.31
C LEU A 88 7.18 12.29 14.86
N ILE A 89 6.71 13.49 14.46
CA ILE A 89 7.57 14.58 14.02
C ILE A 89 8.30 15.23 15.21
N ASN A 90 7.56 15.72 16.19
CA ASN A 90 8.11 16.62 17.21
C ASN A 90 8.76 15.89 18.38
N LYS A 91 8.20 14.73 18.78
CA LYS A 91 8.67 13.97 19.94
C LYS A 91 9.62 12.85 19.55
N GLU A 92 9.21 12.03 18.57
CA GLU A 92 9.98 10.87 18.15
C GLU A 92 11.09 11.23 17.16
N GLN A 93 10.93 12.33 16.41
CA GLN A 93 11.89 12.80 15.42
C GLN A 93 12.20 11.74 14.36
N VAL A 94 11.15 11.15 13.78
CA VAL A 94 11.28 10.13 12.74
C VAL A 94 11.83 10.74 11.44
N VAL A 95 12.63 9.96 10.70
CA VAL A 95 13.22 10.40 9.43
C VAL A 95 12.28 10.22 8.23
N ALA A 96 11.32 9.33 8.36
CA ALA A 96 10.27 9.07 7.40
C ALA A 96 9.08 8.39 8.11
N THR A 97 7.90 8.37 7.48
CA THR A 97 6.74 7.61 7.97
C THR A 97 6.20 6.69 6.87
N LEU A 98 5.98 5.44 7.23
CA LEU A 98 5.37 4.40 6.39
C LEU A 98 3.98 4.10 6.93
N GLY A 99 3.00 3.88 6.04
CA GLY A 99 1.67 3.51 6.49
C GLY A 99 0.54 4.12 5.69
N PHE A 100 -0.38 4.74 6.40
CA PHE A 100 -1.62 5.33 5.89
C PHE A 100 -2.47 4.32 5.12
N ILE A 101 -3.36 3.69 5.87
CA ILE A 101 -4.29 2.70 5.34
C ILE A 101 -5.54 3.38 4.81
N ASN A 102 -6.10 4.30 5.59
CA ASN A 102 -7.35 4.99 5.26
C ASN A 102 -7.06 6.33 4.57
N THR A 103 -7.69 6.56 3.43
CA THR A 103 -7.54 7.80 2.64
C THR A 103 -7.81 9.05 3.46
N GLY A 104 -8.87 9.05 4.29
CA GLY A 104 -9.20 10.19 5.14
C GLY A 104 -8.09 10.53 6.14
N VAL A 105 -7.46 9.51 6.76
CA VAL A 105 -6.34 9.71 7.70
C VAL A 105 -5.13 10.28 6.97
N ALA A 106 -4.80 9.76 5.78
CA ALA A 106 -3.73 10.29 4.95
C ALA A 106 -3.95 11.78 4.63
N LEU A 107 -5.13 12.11 4.08
CA LEU A 107 -5.48 13.47 3.69
C LEU A 107 -5.45 14.47 4.85
N ALA A 108 -5.85 14.04 6.05
CA ALA A 108 -5.88 14.91 7.23
C ALA A 108 -4.49 15.16 7.83
N SER A 109 -3.60 14.17 7.78
CA SER A 109 -2.35 14.19 8.55
C SER A 109 -1.08 14.49 7.75
N GLN A 110 -1.05 14.18 6.44
CA GLN A 110 0.20 14.26 5.68
C GLN A 110 0.73 15.68 5.46
N ARG A 111 -0.12 16.72 5.60
CA ARG A 111 0.33 18.13 5.56
C ARG A 111 1.41 18.44 6.61
N PHE A 112 1.32 17.83 7.80
CA PHE A 112 2.31 18.04 8.86
C PHE A 112 3.68 17.48 8.47
N TYR A 113 3.72 16.34 7.81
CA TYR A 113 4.96 15.76 7.28
C TYR A 113 5.51 16.59 6.12
N GLN A 114 4.64 17.09 5.26
CA GLN A 114 5.00 18.00 4.16
C GLN A 114 5.70 19.25 4.70
N GLU A 115 5.10 19.93 5.70
CA GLU A 115 5.64 21.11 6.35
C GLU A 115 6.97 20.83 7.06
N ALA A 116 7.07 19.67 7.72
CA ALA A 116 8.28 19.21 8.40
C ALA A 116 9.35 18.65 7.44
N LYS A 117 9.05 18.57 6.14
CA LYS A 117 9.93 17.99 5.10
C LYS A 117 10.34 16.55 5.39
N ILE A 118 9.42 15.75 5.90
CA ILE A 118 9.62 14.33 6.22
C ILE A 118 8.93 13.46 5.15
N PRO A 119 9.66 12.59 4.44
CA PRO A 119 9.09 11.69 3.45
C PRO A 119 8.04 10.75 4.05
N VAL A 120 6.93 10.60 3.34
CA VAL A 120 5.83 9.69 3.67
C VAL A 120 5.64 8.68 2.56
N PHE A 121 5.46 7.40 2.92
CA PHE A 121 5.00 6.38 2.00
C PHE A 121 3.57 5.98 2.33
N ASN A 122 2.64 6.24 1.42
CA ASN A 122 1.30 5.69 1.47
C ASN A 122 1.32 4.25 0.95
N ASN A 123 1.29 3.30 1.88
CA ASN A 123 1.37 1.88 1.53
C ASN A 123 0.01 1.31 1.10
N VAL A 124 -1.10 1.91 1.54
CA VAL A 124 -2.46 1.38 1.30
C VAL A 124 -3.47 2.46 0.93
N ALA A 125 -3.38 3.69 1.42
CA ALA A 125 -4.33 4.75 1.09
C ALA A 125 -4.35 5.03 -0.42
N THR A 126 -5.50 4.72 -1.08
CA THR A 126 -5.61 4.69 -2.54
C THR A 126 -6.27 5.90 -3.18
N GLY A 127 -6.95 6.75 -2.40
CA GLY A 127 -7.62 7.92 -2.95
C GLY A 127 -6.74 8.68 -3.94
N SER A 128 -7.26 8.95 -5.14
CA SER A 128 -6.47 9.48 -6.27
C SER A 128 -5.78 10.79 -5.97
N ILE A 129 -6.32 11.60 -5.03
CA ILE A 129 -5.78 12.90 -4.66
C ILE A 129 -4.66 12.86 -3.59
N VAL A 130 -4.40 11.69 -2.97
CA VAL A 130 -3.46 11.56 -1.81
C VAL A 130 -2.08 12.14 -2.11
N THR A 131 -1.47 11.79 -3.23
CA THR A 131 -0.15 12.29 -3.64
C THR A 131 -0.22 13.61 -4.41
N GLN A 132 -1.44 14.11 -4.67
CA GLN A 132 -1.68 15.30 -5.47
C GLN A 132 -1.86 16.57 -4.63
N GLN A 133 -1.96 16.44 -3.29
CA GLN A 133 -2.21 17.58 -2.40
C GLN A 133 -1.09 18.65 -2.43
N PHE A 134 0.13 18.20 -2.70
CA PHE A 134 1.33 19.08 -2.59
C PHE A 134 2.13 19.06 -3.90
N LYS A 135 1.47 19.50 -4.99
CA LYS A 135 2.10 19.59 -6.31
C LYS A 135 2.47 21.01 -6.70
N ALA A 136 3.45 21.08 -7.60
CA ALA A 136 3.76 22.32 -8.29
C ALA A 136 2.53 22.88 -9.04
N PRO A 137 2.38 24.21 -9.20
CA PRO A 137 3.34 25.24 -8.77
C PRO A 137 3.20 25.69 -7.30
N GLU A 138 2.15 25.25 -6.58
CA GLU A 138 1.87 25.70 -5.21
C GLU A 138 2.94 25.20 -4.24
N PHE A 139 3.38 23.96 -4.42
CA PHE A 139 4.44 23.34 -3.62
C PHE A 139 5.61 22.93 -4.54
N PRO A 140 6.80 23.54 -4.38
CA PRO A 140 7.97 23.22 -5.22
C PRO A 140 8.50 21.80 -4.93
N ASP A 141 8.29 21.31 -3.72
CA ASP A 141 8.74 20.00 -3.24
C ASP A 141 7.57 19.23 -2.67
N ASN A 142 7.41 17.97 -3.06
CA ASN A 142 6.40 17.06 -2.51
C ASN A 142 7.09 15.94 -1.74
N TYR A 143 6.70 15.75 -0.47
CA TYR A 143 7.26 14.69 0.41
C TYR A 143 6.36 13.47 0.51
N ILE A 144 5.29 13.39 -0.28
CA ILE A 144 4.28 12.32 -0.20
C ILE A 144 4.45 11.35 -1.36
N PHE A 145 4.86 10.14 -1.07
CA PHE A 145 5.08 9.04 -2.00
C PHE A 145 4.04 7.94 -1.81
N ARG A 146 3.81 7.13 -2.83
CA ARG A 146 2.92 5.97 -2.75
C ARG A 146 3.47 4.77 -3.52
N ASN A 147 3.42 3.59 -2.87
CA ASN A 147 3.72 2.31 -3.52
C ASN A 147 2.49 1.37 -3.56
N ALA A 148 1.30 1.94 -3.49
CA ALA A 148 0.01 1.28 -3.65
C ALA A 148 -0.60 1.59 -5.03
N ALA A 149 -1.48 0.71 -5.54
CA ALA A 149 -2.26 1.00 -6.73
C ALA A 149 -3.41 1.95 -6.39
N HIS A 150 -3.32 3.20 -6.84
CA HIS A 150 -4.33 4.24 -6.55
C HIS A 150 -5.65 4.03 -7.30
N ASP A 151 -6.70 4.73 -6.88
CA ASP A 151 -8.06 4.50 -7.38
C ASP A 151 -8.23 4.86 -8.86
N SER A 152 -7.45 5.81 -9.40
CA SER A 152 -7.40 6.05 -10.86
C SER A 152 -6.81 4.87 -11.67
N ILE A 153 -6.25 3.85 -11.02
CA ILE A 153 -5.89 2.56 -11.62
C ILE A 153 -6.98 1.52 -11.32
N GLN A 154 -7.39 1.40 -10.06
CA GLN A 154 -8.33 0.35 -9.66
C GLN A 154 -9.72 0.53 -10.27
N ALA A 155 -10.29 1.75 -10.27
CA ALA A 155 -11.63 1.99 -10.79
C ALA A 155 -11.77 1.69 -12.30
N PRO A 156 -10.86 2.13 -13.18
CA PRO A 156 -10.89 1.68 -14.58
C PRO A 156 -10.77 0.17 -14.74
N MET A 157 -9.94 -0.52 -13.94
CA MET A 157 -9.83 -1.98 -13.97
C MET A 157 -11.15 -2.65 -13.58
N ILE A 158 -11.80 -2.20 -12.49
CA ILE A 158 -13.10 -2.71 -12.04
C ILE A 158 -14.16 -2.55 -13.14
N VAL A 159 -14.21 -1.39 -13.77
CA VAL A 159 -15.16 -1.12 -14.86
C VAL A 159 -14.83 -1.96 -16.10
N GLU A 160 -13.55 -2.10 -16.47
CA GLU A 160 -13.14 -2.97 -17.58
C GLU A 160 -13.54 -4.42 -17.34
N GLU A 161 -13.35 -4.93 -16.11
CA GLU A 161 -13.78 -6.27 -15.71
C GLU A 161 -15.30 -6.44 -15.83
N ALA A 162 -16.06 -5.49 -15.35
CA ALA A 162 -17.52 -5.57 -15.38
C ALA A 162 -18.09 -5.43 -16.80
N ILE A 163 -17.67 -4.41 -17.53
CA ILE A 163 -18.28 -4.02 -18.80
C ILE A 163 -17.67 -4.76 -20.00
N ALA A 164 -16.34 -4.75 -20.13
CA ALA A 164 -15.70 -5.29 -21.31
C ALA A 164 -15.47 -6.81 -21.21
N ARG A 165 -14.99 -7.32 -20.08
CA ARG A 165 -14.69 -8.74 -19.93
C ARG A 165 -15.93 -9.59 -19.63
N ARG A 166 -16.82 -9.10 -18.75
CA ARG A 166 -18.01 -9.85 -18.31
C ARG A 166 -19.31 -9.38 -18.95
N ASN A 167 -19.26 -8.33 -19.77
CA ASN A 167 -20.36 -7.83 -20.59
C ASN A 167 -21.65 -7.44 -19.82
N PHE A 168 -21.52 -7.04 -18.53
CA PHE A 168 -22.66 -6.50 -17.79
C PHE A 168 -23.09 -5.15 -18.36
N LYS A 169 -24.41 -4.90 -18.42
CA LYS A 169 -24.98 -3.67 -18.98
C LYS A 169 -25.53 -2.75 -17.91
N LYS A 170 -25.97 -3.31 -16.80
CA LYS A 170 -26.60 -2.58 -15.70
C LYS A 170 -25.78 -2.77 -14.42
N VAL A 171 -25.07 -1.74 -14.02
CA VAL A 171 -24.21 -1.78 -12.85
C VAL A 171 -24.79 -0.92 -11.73
N ALA A 172 -24.74 -1.39 -10.48
CA ALA A 172 -24.97 -0.59 -9.30
C ALA A 172 -23.66 -0.29 -8.59
N ILE A 173 -23.53 0.89 -7.97
CA ILE A 173 -22.39 1.25 -7.14
C ILE A 173 -22.87 1.32 -5.70
N LEU A 174 -22.19 0.62 -4.79
CA LEU A 174 -22.36 0.73 -3.34
C LEU A 174 -21.03 1.16 -2.71
N ALA A 175 -21.01 2.32 -2.06
CA ALA A 175 -19.80 2.91 -1.49
C ALA A 175 -20.03 3.42 -0.06
N ASP A 176 -19.02 3.30 0.81
CA ASP A 176 -19.12 3.83 2.16
C ASP A 176 -19.02 5.38 2.19
N SER A 177 -19.40 5.97 3.33
CA SER A 177 -19.48 7.43 3.51
C SER A 177 -18.13 8.09 3.80
N THR A 178 -17.03 7.34 3.88
CA THR A 178 -15.69 7.88 4.13
C THR A 178 -15.10 8.57 2.89
N ASN A 179 -14.01 9.32 3.07
CA ASN A 179 -13.27 9.87 1.93
C ASN A 179 -12.90 8.79 0.91
N TYR A 180 -12.49 7.59 1.38
CA TYR A 180 -12.16 6.47 0.52
C TYR A 180 -13.33 6.02 -0.35
N GLY A 181 -14.48 5.74 0.29
CA GLY A 181 -15.67 5.28 -0.43
C GLY A 181 -16.18 6.31 -1.43
N GLN A 182 -16.23 7.59 -1.04
CA GLN A 182 -16.78 8.63 -1.90
C GLN A 182 -15.86 8.98 -3.09
N LEU A 183 -14.55 9.09 -2.88
CA LEU A 183 -13.59 9.31 -3.97
C LEU A 183 -13.55 8.10 -4.92
N GLY A 184 -13.59 6.87 -4.37
CA GLY A 184 -13.64 5.66 -5.20
C GLY A 184 -14.95 5.56 -6.01
N ARG A 185 -16.07 5.97 -5.44
CA ARG A 185 -17.34 6.10 -6.18
C ARG A 185 -17.22 7.06 -7.36
N GLU A 186 -16.63 8.24 -7.14
CA GLU A 186 -16.41 9.23 -8.20
C GLU A 186 -15.50 8.70 -9.30
N ASP A 187 -14.43 7.99 -8.93
CA ASP A 187 -13.52 7.36 -9.90
C ASP A 187 -14.23 6.24 -10.69
N LEU A 188 -15.14 5.45 -10.06
CA LEU A 188 -15.98 4.47 -10.77
C LEU A 188 -16.95 5.13 -11.74
N GLU A 189 -17.66 6.19 -11.31
CA GLU A 189 -18.61 6.92 -12.17
C GLU A 189 -17.88 7.53 -13.37
N LYS A 190 -16.69 8.10 -13.17
CA LYS A 190 -15.83 8.61 -14.24
C LYS A 190 -15.38 7.52 -15.21
N ALA A 191 -14.96 6.36 -14.67
CA ALA A 191 -14.56 5.23 -15.51
C ALA A 191 -15.71 4.62 -16.31
N LEU A 192 -16.92 4.53 -15.73
CA LEU A 192 -18.15 4.12 -16.43
C LEU A 192 -18.51 5.11 -17.52
N ALA A 193 -18.49 6.41 -17.24
CA ALA A 193 -18.76 7.46 -18.22
C ALA A 193 -17.80 7.38 -19.43
N ALA A 194 -16.52 7.07 -19.19
CA ALA A 194 -15.55 6.85 -20.27
C ALA A 194 -15.88 5.65 -21.17
N LYS A 195 -16.71 4.71 -20.70
CA LYS A 195 -17.27 3.59 -21.47
C LYS A 195 -18.66 3.86 -22.01
N GLY A 196 -19.22 5.06 -21.84
CA GLY A 196 -20.57 5.41 -22.24
C GLY A 196 -21.65 4.74 -21.37
N VAL A 197 -21.32 4.29 -20.17
CA VAL A 197 -22.22 3.60 -19.24
C VAL A 197 -22.52 4.51 -18.05
N LYS A 198 -23.78 4.48 -17.59
CA LYS A 198 -24.19 5.11 -16.34
C LYS A 198 -24.66 4.04 -15.37
N ALA A 199 -24.29 4.15 -14.09
CA ALA A 199 -24.80 3.26 -13.06
C ALA A 199 -26.33 3.40 -12.94
N VAL A 200 -27.03 2.26 -12.81
CA VAL A 200 -28.51 2.23 -12.65
C VAL A 200 -28.91 2.55 -11.21
N ALA A 201 -28.02 2.37 -10.24
CA ALA A 201 -28.17 2.79 -8.85
C ALA A 201 -26.81 3.18 -8.28
N VAL A 202 -26.80 4.21 -7.44
CA VAL A 202 -25.60 4.66 -6.70
C VAL A 202 -26.03 4.87 -5.25
N GLU A 203 -25.60 3.99 -4.37
CA GLU A 203 -26.03 3.96 -2.99
C GLU A 203 -24.85 4.18 -2.03
N LYS A 204 -25.13 4.93 -0.98
CA LYS A 204 -24.18 5.22 0.10
C LYS A 204 -24.65 4.59 1.41
N PHE A 205 -23.72 4.16 2.24
CA PHE A 205 -23.95 3.66 3.60
C PHE A 205 -22.82 4.15 4.52
N ASN A 206 -23.03 4.05 5.82
CA ASN A 206 -22.01 4.46 6.79
C ASN A 206 -21.14 3.26 7.22
N ILE A 207 -19.91 3.56 7.62
CA ILE A 207 -19.11 2.56 8.33
C ILE A 207 -19.83 2.13 9.61
N LYS A 208 -19.75 0.83 9.92
CA LYS A 208 -20.48 0.14 11.00
C LYS A 208 -21.99 -0.06 10.76
N ASP A 209 -22.53 0.32 9.59
CA ASP A 209 -23.84 -0.15 9.21
C ASP A 209 -23.83 -1.69 9.05
N VAL A 210 -24.84 -2.34 9.63
CA VAL A 210 -24.94 -3.80 9.65
C VAL A 210 -26.07 -4.32 8.75
N ASP A 211 -26.89 -3.43 8.22
CA ASP A 211 -28.02 -3.75 7.33
C ASP A 211 -27.99 -2.87 6.10
N MET A 212 -27.77 -3.50 4.95
CA MET A 212 -27.73 -2.84 3.62
C MET A 212 -28.99 -3.13 2.80
N THR A 213 -30.06 -3.62 3.43
CA THR A 213 -31.27 -4.07 2.72
C THR A 213 -31.87 -2.97 1.84
N ALA A 214 -31.97 -1.74 2.34
CA ALA A 214 -32.56 -0.63 1.57
C ALA A 214 -31.76 -0.33 0.31
N GLN A 215 -30.43 -0.24 0.41
CA GLN A 215 -29.53 0.01 -0.72
C GLN A 215 -29.56 -1.15 -1.74
N LEU A 216 -29.59 -2.39 -1.24
CA LEU A 216 -29.63 -3.59 -2.08
C LEU A 216 -30.98 -3.72 -2.82
N LEU A 217 -32.11 -3.38 -2.18
CA LEU A 217 -33.43 -3.38 -2.84
C LEU A 217 -33.47 -2.37 -3.96
N LYS A 218 -33.00 -1.13 -3.77
CA LYS A 218 -32.93 -0.13 -4.83
C LYS A 218 -32.08 -0.59 -6.02
N ALA A 219 -30.91 -1.16 -5.76
CA ALA A 219 -30.05 -1.72 -6.82
C ALA A 219 -30.74 -2.86 -7.57
N LYS A 220 -31.42 -3.76 -6.85
CA LYS A 220 -32.19 -4.88 -7.42
C LYS A 220 -33.38 -4.42 -8.25
N GLU A 221 -34.18 -3.48 -7.76
CA GLU A 221 -35.32 -2.88 -8.45
C GLU A 221 -34.88 -2.13 -9.72
N ALA A 222 -33.72 -1.47 -9.70
CA ALA A 222 -33.11 -0.86 -10.87
C ALA A 222 -32.60 -1.88 -11.91
N GLY A 223 -32.65 -3.17 -11.58
CA GLY A 223 -32.25 -4.27 -12.45
C GLY A 223 -30.73 -4.42 -12.60
N ALA A 224 -29.95 -4.08 -11.56
CA ALA A 224 -28.50 -4.23 -11.61
C ALA A 224 -28.10 -5.71 -11.78
N GLU A 225 -27.12 -5.95 -12.66
CA GLU A 225 -26.57 -7.26 -13.00
C GLU A 225 -25.25 -7.54 -12.26
N VAL A 226 -24.66 -6.51 -11.68
CA VAL A 226 -23.41 -6.54 -10.91
C VAL A 226 -23.39 -5.39 -9.92
N ILE A 227 -22.77 -5.61 -8.76
CA ILE A 227 -22.48 -4.55 -7.78
C ILE A 227 -21.00 -4.19 -7.86
N LEU A 228 -20.71 -2.91 -8.09
CA LEU A 228 -19.38 -2.34 -7.97
C LEU A 228 -19.24 -1.70 -6.58
N THR A 229 -18.10 -1.93 -5.89
CA THR A 229 -17.96 -1.51 -4.49
C THR A 229 -16.69 -0.71 -4.22
N TYR A 230 -16.84 0.33 -3.39
CA TYR A 230 -15.75 1.00 -2.68
C TYR A 230 -16.12 1.13 -1.20
N ALA A 231 -15.64 0.19 -0.38
CA ALA A 231 -15.89 0.13 1.05
C ALA A 231 -14.83 -0.75 1.73
N ILE A 232 -14.90 -0.88 3.04
CA ILE A 232 -13.99 -1.74 3.80
C ILE A 232 -14.61 -3.11 4.12
N GLY A 233 -13.79 -4.06 4.55
CA GLY A 233 -14.14 -5.47 4.67
C GLY A 233 -15.40 -5.82 5.45
N PRO A 234 -15.64 -5.25 6.65
CA PRO A 234 -16.84 -5.58 7.44
C PRO A 234 -18.14 -5.21 6.72
N GLU A 235 -18.23 -4.01 6.16
CA GLU A 235 -19.42 -3.53 5.46
C GLU A 235 -19.62 -4.27 4.12
N LEU A 236 -18.54 -4.60 3.42
CA LEU A 236 -18.60 -5.45 2.23
C LEU A 236 -19.19 -6.83 2.54
N ALA A 237 -18.85 -7.40 3.71
CA ALA A 237 -19.44 -8.65 4.16
C ALA A 237 -20.95 -8.51 4.45
N GLN A 238 -21.41 -7.36 4.98
CA GLN A 238 -22.83 -7.09 5.17
C GLN A 238 -23.57 -6.96 3.81
N ILE A 239 -22.96 -6.36 2.78
CA ILE A 239 -23.50 -6.35 1.43
C ILE A 239 -23.68 -7.78 0.92
N ALA A 240 -22.64 -8.63 1.00
CA ALA A 240 -22.69 -10.02 0.55
C ALA A 240 -23.77 -10.84 1.29
N ASN A 241 -23.87 -10.69 2.60
CA ASN A 241 -24.87 -11.34 3.43
C ASN A 241 -26.29 -10.85 3.12
N GLY A 242 -26.45 -9.54 2.90
CA GLY A 242 -27.73 -8.93 2.49
C GLY A 242 -28.21 -9.46 1.14
N MET A 243 -27.31 -9.61 0.15
CA MET A 243 -27.60 -10.22 -1.13
C MET A 243 -28.10 -11.68 -0.96
N THR A 244 -27.40 -12.45 -0.14
CA THR A 244 -27.79 -13.84 0.19
C THR A 244 -29.16 -13.90 0.83
N LYS A 245 -29.45 -13.03 1.82
CA LYS A 245 -30.74 -12.93 2.51
C LYS A 245 -31.89 -12.56 1.56
N LEU A 246 -31.61 -11.70 0.57
CA LEU A 246 -32.59 -11.29 -0.45
C LEU A 246 -32.74 -12.30 -1.60
N GLY A 247 -32.03 -13.44 -1.57
CA GLY A 247 -31.99 -14.38 -2.67
C GLY A 247 -31.49 -13.79 -3.99
N TRP A 248 -30.72 -12.69 -3.92
CA TRP A 248 -30.24 -11.96 -5.08
C TRP A 248 -28.80 -12.34 -5.41
N LYS A 249 -28.62 -13.09 -6.48
CA LYS A 249 -27.32 -13.65 -6.88
C LYS A 249 -26.74 -12.86 -8.04
N VAL A 250 -26.03 -11.78 -7.74
CA VAL A 250 -25.25 -11.01 -8.70
C VAL A 250 -23.79 -10.94 -8.24
N PRO A 251 -22.81 -10.80 -9.16
CA PRO A 251 -21.42 -10.68 -8.78
C PRO A 251 -21.11 -9.39 -8.03
N MET A 252 -20.10 -9.46 -7.15
CA MET A 252 -19.44 -8.28 -6.58
C MET A 252 -18.09 -8.10 -7.27
N ILE A 253 -17.82 -6.89 -7.77
CA ILE A 253 -16.52 -6.48 -8.27
C ILE A 253 -16.19 -5.16 -7.57
N GLY A 254 -15.05 -5.09 -6.92
CA GLY A 254 -14.75 -3.89 -6.13
C GLY A 254 -13.25 -3.64 -6.02
N SER A 255 -12.91 -2.66 -5.20
CA SER A 255 -11.51 -2.38 -4.90
C SER A 255 -10.86 -3.56 -4.14
N TRP A 256 -9.57 -3.50 -4.00
CA TRP A 256 -8.77 -4.55 -3.34
C TRP A 256 -9.20 -4.91 -1.91
N THR A 257 -10.06 -4.10 -1.25
CA THR A 257 -10.61 -4.37 0.08
C THR A 257 -11.48 -5.63 0.13
N LEU A 258 -11.97 -6.13 -1.00
CA LEU A 258 -12.57 -7.46 -1.11
C LEU A 258 -11.60 -8.62 -0.83
N SER A 259 -10.29 -8.34 -0.74
CA SER A 259 -9.27 -9.33 -0.34
C SER A 259 -9.00 -9.36 1.16
N MET A 260 -9.63 -8.51 1.96
CA MET A 260 -9.43 -8.46 3.41
C MET A 260 -9.97 -9.72 4.09
N ALA A 261 -9.23 -10.25 5.08
CA ALA A 261 -9.63 -11.43 5.81
C ALA A 261 -11.02 -11.30 6.44
N ASN A 262 -11.35 -10.13 7.00
CA ASN A 262 -12.64 -9.90 7.63
C ASN A 262 -13.81 -9.82 6.62
N PHE A 263 -13.57 -9.50 5.35
CA PHE A 263 -14.56 -9.74 4.30
C PHE A 263 -14.71 -11.23 4.02
N ILE A 264 -13.61 -11.90 3.67
CA ILE A 264 -13.60 -13.31 3.25
C ILE A 264 -14.22 -14.22 4.32
N ASP A 265 -13.91 -13.98 5.61
CA ASP A 265 -14.39 -14.80 6.72
C ASP A 265 -15.86 -14.57 7.07
N ASN A 266 -16.43 -13.42 6.71
CA ASN A 266 -17.77 -13.04 7.15
C ASN A 266 -18.78 -12.86 6.01
N ALA A 267 -18.36 -12.87 4.74
CA ALA A 267 -19.23 -12.63 3.59
C ALA A 267 -20.13 -13.83 3.23
N GLY A 268 -19.83 -15.02 3.78
CA GLY A 268 -20.59 -16.23 3.47
C GLY A 268 -20.64 -16.53 1.97
N PRO A 269 -21.68 -17.25 1.50
CA PRO A 269 -21.82 -17.60 0.08
C PRO A 269 -21.90 -16.41 -0.88
N GLY A 270 -22.36 -15.23 -0.39
CA GLY A 270 -22.47 -14.02 -1.20
C GLY A 270 -21.12 -13.38 -1.56
N GLY A 271 -20.07 -13.73 -0.84
CA GLY A 271 -18.70 -13.28 -1.11
C GLY A 271 -17.92 -14.16 -2.08
N GLU A 272 -18.41 -15.39 -2.35
CA GLU A 272 -17.72 -16.30 -3.27
C GLU A 272 -17.75 -15.73 -4.71
N GLY A 273 -16.62 -15.79 -5.41
CA GLY A 273 -16.48 -15.24 -6.75
C GLY A 273 -16.36 -13.72 -6.79
N ALA A 274 -16.26 -13.02 -5.65
CA ALA A 274 -15.98 -11.57 -5.63
C ALA A 274 -14.61 -11.29 -6.24
N ARG A 275 -14.52 -10.27 -7.13
CA ARG A 275 -13.29 -9.95 -7.87
C ARG A 275 -12.77 -8.56 -7.54
N MET A 276 -11.45 -8.43 -7.51
CA MET A 276 -10.78 -7.19 -7.16
C MET A 276 -9.39 -7.06 -7.78
N PRO A 277 -8.91 -5.84 -8.08
CA PRO A 277 -7.51 -5.61 -8.42
C PRO A 277 -6.58 -6.00 -7.26
N GLN A 278 -5.44 -6.59 -7.57
CA GLN A 278 -4.43 -7.02 -6.61
C GLN A 278 -3.03 -6.70 -7.10
N THR A 279 -2.16 -6.22 -6.24
CA THR A 279 -0.72 -6.07 -6.50
C THR A 279 0.07 -7.29 -6.01
N PHE A 280 -0.52 -8.08 -5.11
CA PHE A 280 0.09 -9.27 -4.55
C PHE A 280 -0.98 -10.27 -4.09
N ILE A 281 -0.83 -11.53 -4.46
CA ILE A 281 -1.67 -12.65 -4.00
C ILE A 281 -0.80 -13.63 -3.22
N GLN A 282 -1.31 -14.17 -2.10
CA GLN A 282 -0.60 -15.17 -1.28
C GLN A 282 -0.56 -16.56 -1.97
N GLU A 283 -0.21 -16.54 -3.23
CA GLU A 283 0.04 -17.71 -4.05
C GLU A 283 1.37 -17.48 -4.77
N PRO A 284 2.48 -18.08 -4.27
CA PRO A 284 3.81 -17.72 -4.73
C PRO A 284 4.02 -18.20 -6.17
N ASN A 285 4.44 -17.27 -7.01
CA ASN A 285 4.80 -17.51 -8.40
C ASN A 285 6.26 -17.11 -8.73
N THR A 286 7.00 -16.62 -7.74
CA THR A 286 8.43 -16.38 -7.79
C THR A 286 9.13 -16.87 -6.53
N VAL A 287 10.43 -17.12 -6.60
CA VAL A 287 11.25 -17.52 -5.44
C VAL A 287 11.18 -16.46 -4.33
N LYS A 288 11.27 -15.18 -4.69
CA LYS A 288 11.24 -14.08 -3.73
C LYS A 288 9.89 -13.96 -3.02
N ARG A 289 8.78 -14.08 -3.76
CA ARG A 289 7.43 -14.07 -3.16
C ARG A 289 7.23 -15.26 -2.22
N LYS A 290 7.71 -16.44 -2.61
CA LYS A 290 7.68 -17.63 -1.75
C LYS A 290 8.44 -17.39 -0.45
N ALA A 291 9.67 -16.91 -0.53
CA ALA A 291 10.51 -16.62 0.64
C ALA A 291 9.86 -15.59 1.59
N PHE A 292 9.28 -14.53 1.04
CA PHE A 292 8.55 -13.52 1.82
C PHE A 292 7.35 -14.14 2.55
N ILE A 293 6.51 -14.91 1.86
CA ILE A 293 5.33 -15.55 2.44
C ILE A 293 5.76 -16.50 3.58
N GLU A 294 6.76 -17.35 3.34
CA GLU A 294 7.26 -18.30 4.35
C GLU A 294 7.84 -17.57 5.57
N ALA A 295 8.63 -16.51 5.35
CA ALA A 295 9.19 -15.69 6.42
C ALA A 295 8.11 -14.98 7.23
N TYR A 296 7.10 -14.41 6.57
CA TYR A 296 5.97 -13.77 7.22
C TYR A 296 5.18 -14.75 8.08
N LEU A 297 4.76 -15.89 7.51
CA LEU A 297 3.98 -16.92 8.21
C LEU A 297 4.75 -17.50 9.42
N LYS A 298 6.04 -17.74 9.26
CA LYS A 298 6.91 -18.21 10.34
C LYS A 298 7.03 -17.20 11.48
N THR A 299 7.15 -15.92 11.14
CA THR A 299 7.42 -14.85 12.11
C THR A 299 6.16 -14.46 12.89
N PHE A 300 5.06 -14.24 12.19
CA PHE A 300 3.84 -13.67 12.77
C PHE A 300 2.76 -14.71 13.08
N LYS A 301 2.85 -15.90 12.51
CA LYS A 301 1.94 -17.04 12.77
C LYS A 301 0.46 -16.65 12.67
N PRO A 302 0.02 -16.02 11.57
CA PRO A 302 -1.36 -15.60 11.42
C PRO A 302 -2.31 -16.77 11.41
N LYS A 303 -3.57 -16.53 11.80
CA LYS A 303 -4.63 -17.54 11.84
C LYS A 303 -4.79 -18.18 10.45
N ASN A 304 -4.99 -19.50 10.43
CA ASN A 304 -5.20 -20.29 9.21
C ASN A 304 -4.04 -20.21 8.19
N ASN A 305 -2.82 -19.86 8.62
CA ASN A 305 -1.68 -19.62 7.72
C ASN A 305 -2.02 -18.65 6.57
N ARG A 306 -2.87 -17.67 6.84
CA ARG A 306 -3.29 -16.67 5.87
C ARG A 306 -2.88 -15.28 6.34
N ILE A 307 -2.21 -14.53 5.48
CA ILE A 307 -1.97 -13.10 5.68
C ILE A 307 -3.31 -12.38 5.54
N ASP A 308 -3.72 -11.59 6.53
CA ASP A 308 -5.04 -10.95 6.55
C ASP A 308 -5.26 -9.94 5.43
N SER A 309 -4.17 -9.32 4.95
CA SER A 309 -4.14 -8.50 3.73
C SER A 309 -2.78 -8.66 3.05
N PRO A 310 -2.64 -9.60 2.09
CA PRO A 310 -1.36 -9.86 1.43
C PRO A 310 -0.78 -8.65 0.69
N VAL A 311 -1.63 -7.84 0.04
CA VAL A 311 -1.21 -6.61 -0.64
C VAL A 311 -0.59 -5.61 0.32
N SER A 312 -1.19 -5.41 1.49
CA SER A 312 -0.71 -4.46 2.50
C SER A 312 0.63 -4.93 3.10
N ALA A 313 0.76 -6.22 3.40
CA ALA A 313 2.01 -6.80 3.90
C ALA A 313 3.16 -6.63 2.89
N ALA A 314 2.90 -6.93 1.61
CA ALA A 314 3.90 -6.82 0.55
C ALA A 314 4.33 -5.36 0.32
N GLN A 315 3.38 -4.41 0.31
CA GLN A 315 3.67 -2.99 0.12
C GLN A 315 4.40 -2.38 1.32
N GLY A 316 4.02 -2.76 2.54
CA GLY A 316 4.76 -2.37 3.74
C GLY A 316 6.21 -2.88 3.71
N TYR A 317 6.42 -4.12 3.31
CA TYR A 317 7.75 -4.71 3.16
C TYR A 317 8.58 -3.95 2.11
N ASP A 318 8.04 -3.73 0.91
CA ASP A 318 8.76 -3.06 -0.19
C ASP A 318 9.09 -1.61 0.14
N SER A 319 8.23 -0.88 0.87
CA SER A 319 8.48 0.52 1.23
C SER A 319 9.71 0.71 2.10
N VAL A 320 10.03 -0.25 2.97
CA VAL A 320 11.26 -0.20 3.78
C VAL A 320 12.50 -0.34 2.91
N TYR A 321 12.48 -1.22 1.92
CA TYR A 321 13.61 -1.39 0.99
C TYR A 321 13.80 -0.15 0.11
N LEU A 322 12.70 0.47 -0.34
CA LEU A 322 12.76 1.74 -1.09
C LEU A 322 13.35 2.86 -0.24
N LEU A 323 12.89 3.01 1.00
CA LEU A 323 13.41 4.01 1.95
C LEU A 323 14.88 3.75 2.27
N ALA A 324 15.25 2.51 2.55
CA ALA A 324 16.64 2.13 2.85
C ALA A 324 17.59 2.43 1.68
N ALA A 325 17.17 2.12 0.46
CA ALA A 325 17.92 2.43 -0.75
C ALA A 325 18.11 3.95 -0.95
N ALA A 326 17.05 4.75 -0.70
CA ALA A 326 17.12 6.20 -0.79
C ALA A 326 18.04 6.80 0.28
N ILE A 327 17.94 6.38 1.55
CA ILE A 327 18.83 6.84 2.63
C ILE A 327 20.29 6.48 2.31
N LYS A 328 20.53 5.27 1.79
CA LYS A 328 21.87 4.83 1.38
C LYS A 328 22.43 5.69 0.24
N GLN A 329 21.61 5.97 -0.77
CA GLN A 329 22.01 6.83 -1.90
C GLN A 329 22.26 8.28 -1.46
N ALA A 330 21.40 8.82 -0.59
CA ALA A 330 21.54 10.17 -0.03
C ALA A 330 22.75 10.32 0.90
N GLY A 331 23.27 9.21 1.46
CA GLY A 331 24.28 9.23 2.53
C GLY A 331 23.82 10.00 3.78
N SER A 332 22.51 10.21 3.94
CA SER A 332 21.91 11.10 4.94
C SER A 332 20.50 10.63 5.31
N THR A 333 20.05 11.03 6.50
CA THR A 333 18.67 10.86 6.97
C THR A 333 17.87 12.16 6.92
N GLU A 334 18.43 13.25 6.38
CA GLU A 334 17.74 14.52 6.21
C GLU A 334 16.62 14.41 5.16
N GLY A 335 15.40 14.82 5.52
CA GLY A 335 14.21 14.64 4.68
C GLY A 335 14.36 15.14 3.24
N PRO A 336 14.87 16.38 2.99
CA PRO A 336 15.08 16.88 1.63
C PRO A 336 16.04 16.01 0.80
N LYS A 337 17.13 15.49 1.39
CA LYS A 337 18.08 14.63 0.70
C LYS A 337 17.49 13.25 0.41
N VAL A 338 16.69 12.71 1.35
CA VAL A 338 15.99 11.42 1.17
C VAL A 338 14.92 11.55 0.09
N ARG A 339 14.15 12.65 0.06
CA ARG A 339 13.17 12.95 -1.00
C ARG A 339 13.85 12.99 -2.38
N GLU A 340 14.92 13.78 -2.51
CA GLU A 340 15.67 13.87 -3.76
C GLU A 340 16.22 12.52 -4.22
N ALA A 341 16.72 11.71 -3.28
CA ALA A 341 17.20 10.36 -3.58
C ALA A 341 16.07 9.42 -4.03
N LEU A 342 14.86 9.54 -3.47
CA LEU A 342 13.68 8.79 -3.92
C LEU A 342 13.29 9.15 -5.35
N GLU A 343 13.22 10.45 -5.67
CA GLU A 343 12.88 10.96 -7.01
C GLU A 343 13.92 10.58 -8.08
N ASN A 344 15.17 10.35 -7.67
CA ASN A 344 16.31 10.05 -8.54
C ASN A 344 16.97 8.71 -8.22
N LEU A 345 16.23 7.74 -7.72
CA LEU A 345 16.77 6.46 -7.28
C LEU A 345 17.51 5.75 -8.42
N GLN A 346 18.81 5.49 -8.23
CA GLN A 346 19.67 4.88 -9.25
C GLN A 346 19.67 3.35 -9.16
N ALA A 347 19.65 2.81 -7.95
CA ALA A 347 19.62 1.37 -7.74
C ALA A 347 18.25 0.80 -8.05
N LYS A 348 18.21 -0.35 -8.72
CA LYS A 348 16.99 -1.16 -8.76
C LYS A 348 16.73 -1.76 -7.39
N VAL A 349 15.49 -1.66 -6.92
CA VAL A 349 15.06 -2.25 -5.65
C VAL A 349 14.17 -3.45 -5.95
N GLU A 350 14.67 -4.62 -5.64
CA GLU A 350 13.89 -5.85 -5.78
C GLU A 350 12.88 -5.95 -4.64
N GLY A 351 11.63 -5.62 -4.91
CA GLY A 351 10.50 -5.82 -4.02
C GLY A 351 9.84 -7.19 -4.18
N VAL A 352 8.81 -7.44 -3.40
CA VAL A 352 7.94 -8.62 -3.56
C VAL A 352 6.71 -8.32 -4.39
N VAL A 353 6.32 -7.04 -4.50
CA VAL A 353 5.30 -6.58 -5.45
C VAL A 353 5.89 -6.56 -6.86
N ILE A 354 6.98 -5.81 -7.05
CA ILE A 354 7.71 -5.66 -8.32
C ILE A 354 9.19 -5.41 -8.05
N THR A 355 10.01 -5.44 -9.11
CA THR A 355 11.32 -4.77 -9.09
C THR A 355 11.12 -3.31 -9.46
N TYR A 356 11.43 -2.42 -8.54
CA TYR A 356 11.34 -0.97 -8.72
C TYR A 356 12.58 -0.46 -9.45
N ASP A 357 12.38 0.16 -10.61
CA ASP A 357 13.43 0.81 -11.40
C ASP A 357 13.02 2.27 -11.62
N LYS A 358 13.65 3.19 -10.89
CA LYS A 358 13.31 4.62 -10.88
C LYS A 358 11.80 4.83 -10.63
N PRO A 359 11.27 4.34 -9.51
CA PRO A 359 9.82 4.30 -9.28
C PRO A 359 9.18 5.68 -9.16
N PHE A 360 9.96 6.70 -8.80
CA PHE A 360 9.49 8.05 -8.58
C PHE A 360 10.29 9.05 -9.43
N THR A 361 9.67 10.18 -9.71
CA THR A 361 10.29 11.36 -10.31
C THR A 361 9.77 12.59 -9.55
N HIS A 362 10.36 13.75 -9.77
CA HIS A 362 9.89 15.01 -9.17
C HIS A 362 8.38 15.25 -9.40
N ASP A 363 7.86 14.89 -10.57
CA ASP A 363 6.47 15.15 -10.95
C ASP A 363 5.53 13.95 -10.70
N ASP A 364 6.08 12.78 -10.39
CA ASP A 364 5.29 11.54 -10.22
C ASP A 364 5.81 10.72 -9.04
N HIS A 365 5.07 10.76 -7.93
CA HIS A 365 5.35 10.01 -6.71
C HIS A 365 4.58 8.69 -6.60
N GLU A 366 4.09 8.15 -7.72
CA GLU A 366 3.36 6.88 -7.80
C GLU A 366 4.27 5.76 -8.30
N ALA A 367 4.58 4.78 -7.44
CA ALA A 367 5.43 3.66 -7.84
C ALA A 367 4.73 2.61 -8.70
N ILE A 368 3.39 2.52 -8.61
CA ILE A 368 2.59 1.50 -9.28
C ILE A 368 1.90 2.10 -10.51
N THR A 369 2.04 1.45 -11.66
CA THR A 369 1.38 1.81 -12.91
C THR A 369 0.26 0.81 -13.25
N ALA A 370 -0.64 1.20 -14.16
CA ALA A 370 -1.83 0.42 -14.52
C ALA A 370 -1.55 -0.99 -15.08
N ASN A 371 -0.32 -1.27 -15.53
CA ASN A 371 0.07 -2.59 -16.04
C ASN A 371 0.54 -3.56 -14.94
N ILE A 372 0.64 -3.11 -13.68
CA ILE A 372 1.15 -3.93 -12.56
C ILE A 372 0.03 -4.73 -11.87
N PRO A 373 -1.12 -4.14 -11.47
CA PRO A 373 -2.15 -4.91 -10.81
C PRO A 373 -2.79 -5.95 -11.75
N ILE A 374 -3.24 -7.02 -11.15
CA ILE A 374 -3.92 -8.15 -11.77
C ILE A 374 -5.26 -8.34 -11.07
N PHE A 375 -6.14 -9.21 -11.59
CA PHE A 375 -7.37 -9.56 -10.90
C PHE A 375 -7.20 -10.75 -9.97
N GLY A 376 -7.65 -10.56 -8.71
CA GLY A 376 -7.94 -11.63 -7.76
C GLY A 376 -9.41 -11.99 -7.74
N GLU A 377 -9.71 -13.23 -7.32
CA GLU A 377 -11.05 -13.75 -7.09
C GLU A 377 -11.09 -14.45 -5.74
N VAL A 378 -12.15 -14.21 -4.97
CA VAL A 378 -12.40 -14.97 -3.73
C VAL A 378 -12.89 -16.36 -4.10
N LYS A 379 -12.15 -17.39 -3.66
CA LYS A 379 -12.48 -18.77 -3.91
C LYS A 379 -12.07 -19.64 -2.71
N GLY A 380 -13.04 -20.31 -2.12
CA GLY A 380 -12.78 -21.23 -1.00
C GLY A 380 -12.04 -20.55 0.17
N SER A 381 -12.52 -19.39 0.63
CA SER A 381 -11.97 -18.61 1.75
C SER A 381 -10.56 -18.04 1.54
N LYS A 382 -10.12 -17.85 0.31
CA LYS A 382 -8.84 -17.22 -0.05
C LYS A 382 -8.96 -16.45 -1.36
N VAL A 383 -7.98 -15.59 -1.63
CA VAL A 383 -7.84 -14.93 -2.93
C VAL A 383 -6.92 -15.75 -3.81
N VAL A 384 -7.40 -16.03 -5.02
CA VAL A 384 -6.65 -16.71 -6.09
C VAL A 384 -6.54 -15.80 -7.31
N TYR A 385 -5.72 -16.15 -8.28
CA TYR A 385 -5.71 -15.45 -9.59
C TYR A 385 -7.05 -15.67 -10.29
N ALA A 386 -7.71 -14.60 -10.71
CA ALA A 386 -8.95 -14.69 -11.47
C ALA A 386 -8.72 -15.19 -12.90
N TYR A 387 -7.53 -14.99 -13.43
CA TYR A 387 -7.11 -15.36 -14.78
C TYR A 387 -5.77 -16.08 -14.77
N GLU A 388 -5.66 -17.19 -15.51
CA GLU A 388 -4.41 -17.97 -15.57
C GLU A 388 -3.28 -17.20 -16.26
N GLU A 389 -3.60 -16.37 -17.26
CA GLU A 389 -2.61 -15.49 -17.89
C GLU A 389 -1.98 -14.49 -16.91
N ASP A 390 -2.70 -14.08 -15.86
CA ASP A 390 -2.16 -13.19 -14.83
C ASP A 390 -1.23 -13.94 -13.88
N ARG A 391 -1.47 -15.22 -13.62
CA ARG A 391 -0.55 -16.10 -12.89
C ARG A 391 0.77 -16.24 -13.65
N ALA A 392 0.72 -16.50 -14.96
CA ALA A 392 1.90 -16.61 -15.81
C ALA A 392 2.68 -15.29 -15.87
N LYS A 393 1.99 -14.15 -16.05
CA LYS A 393 2.61 -12.82 -16.05
C LYS A 393 3.25 -12.44 -14.70
N GLY A 394 2.69 -12.91 -13.60
CA GLY A 394 3.23 -12.67 -12.27
C GLY A 394 4.57 -13.35 -12.00
N SER A 395 5.01 -14.31 -12.86
CA SER A 395 6.36 -14.88 -12.79
C SER A 395 7.42 -13.93 -13.33
N ASP A 396 7.04 -13.00 -14.23
CA ASP A 396 7.93 -11.98 -14.73
C ASP A 396 7.95 -10.80 -13.76
N ILE A 397 9.15 -10.42 -13.31
CA ILE A 397 9.35 -9.24 -12.50
C ILE A 397 8.97 -8.04 -13.36
N ARG A 398 7.81 -7.43 -13.04
CA ARG A 398 7.35 -6.25 -13.78
C ARG A 398 8.12 -5.04 -13.28
N THR A 399 8.80 -4.38 -14.20
CA THR A 399 9.45 -3.09 -13.95
C THR A 399 8.50 -1.99 -14.35
N LYS A 400 8.40 -0.92 -13.54
CA LYS A 400 7.68 0.29 -13.95
C LYS A 400 8.30 0.80 -15.25
N MET A 401 7.53 0.80 -16.34
CA MET A 401 7.95 1.47 -17.56
C MET A 401 7.79 2.98 -17.37
N LYS A 402 8.85 3.77 -17.60
CA LYS A 402 8.71 5.22 -17.68
C LYS A 402 7.62 5.51 -18.72
N LYS A 403 6.66 6.37 -18.39
CA LYS A 403 5.90 7.08 -19.44
C LYS A 403 6.94 7.75 -20.32
N ALA A 404 6.96 7.38 -21.60
CA ALA A 404 7.68 8.18 -22.59
C ALA A 404 7.17 9.61 -22.41
N ALA A 405 8.07 10.56 -22.17
CA ALA A 405 7.71 11.96 -22.16
C ALA A 405 6.92 12.21 -23.44
N ALA A 406 5.66 12.61 -23.32
CA ALA A 406 4.88 13.04 -24.45
C ALA A 406 5.66 14.21 -25.05
N THR A 407 6.32 13.96 -26.16
CA THR A 407 6.91 15.03 -26.95
C THR A 407 5.73 15.77 -27.55
N ASP A 408 5.31 16.84 -26.87
CA ASP A 408 4.48 17.87 -27.48
C ASP A 408 5.25 18.50 -28.63
N LYS A 409 5.20 17.82 -29.77
CA LYS A 409 5.45 18.44 -31.06
C LYS A 409 4.16 19.15 -31.44
N GLN A 410 4.00 20.39 -30.99
CA GLN A 410 3.10 21.31 -31.69
C GLN A 410 3.55 21.39 -33.16
N PRO A 411 2.66 21.16 -34.10
CA PRO A 411 2.98 21.42 -35.52
C PRO A 411 3.17 22.94 -35.69
N ALA A 412 4.33 23.32 -36.16
CA ALA A 412 4.61 24.71 -36.56
C ALA A 412 3.54 25.15 -37.56
N LYS A 413 2.72 26.14 -37.18
CA LYS A 413 1.86 26.84 -38.12
C LYS A 413 2.71 27.50 -39.18
N LYS A 414 2.55 27.07 -40.43
CA LYS A 414 2.91 27.82 -41.60
C LYS A 414 1.81 28.84 -41.90
#